data_38c76e3144fde80f341e8f1d3367fb93
#
_entry.id   38c76e3144fde80f341e8f1d3367fb93
#
_cell.length_a   1.000
_cell.length_b   1.000
_cell.length_c   1.000
_cell.angle_alpha   90.00
_cell.angle_beta   90.00
_cell.angle_gamma   90.00
#
_symmetry.space_group_name_H-M   'P 1'
#
loop_
_entity.id
_entity.type
_entity.pdbx_description
1 polymer ?
#
loop_
_entity_poly.entity_id
_entity_poly.type
_entity_poly.pdbx_seq_one_letter_code
_entity_poly.pdbx_strand_id
1 'polypeptide(L)'
;MRILFPTNLSEQSAETFDFAVHLAKKLHAELSLLHVYPVPMTLPAMDESRTADVADEMLQNAQIANEERLEAFKNQLVERYQSSYPAISATECQLRMGFVGEEVARHAEEIQADFVMITARRSSGLKRFLGGSDVSSIIRKCECPVITIPEQYRFHNMDKIAYATDLTFSDNEVIARLLLLGDKLGAMIKCFHVHDSNLDVENAIIKDFIEQYRDEANRRAITFDLVDNINIHDGIDYYVKNNNIDLLVVLKQKKYWLDIFEGSITKQLVFQEKIPMLIYHE
;
A
#
# COMPACT_ATOMS: atom_id res chain seq x y z
N MET A 1 -0.11 7.62 15.30
CA MET A 1 0.08 7.18 13.90
C MET A 1 -1.16 7.54 13.12
N ARG A 2 -1.01 7.85 11.83
CA ARG A 2 -2.11 8.21 10.94
C ARG A 2 -2.06 7.40 9.65
N ILE A 3 -3.19 6.83 9.27
CA ILE A 3 -3.34 6.01 8.07
C ILE A 3 -4.30 6.73 7.13
N LEU A 4 -3.83 7.08 5.93
CA LEU A 4 -4.66 7.62 4.86
C LEU A 4 -5.22 6.46 4.02
N PHE A 5 -6.53 6.42 3.84
CA PHE A 5 -7.24 5.46 3.01
C PHE A 5 -7.91 6.16 1.82
N PRO A 6 -7.24 6.26 0.67
CA PRO A 6 -7.86 6.70 -0.57
C PRO A 6 -8.91 5.69 -1.03
N THR A 7 -10.11 6.18 -1.39
CA THR A 7 -11.24 5.33 -1.78
C THR A 7 -11.88 5.80 -3.08
N ASN A 8 -12.30 4.85 -3.91
CA ASN A 8 -13.16 5.09 -5.07
C ASN A 8 -14.65 4.92 -4.76
N LEU A 9 -14.99 4.81 -3.47
CA LEU A 9 -16.33 4.62 -2.95
C LEU A 9 -17.04 3.33 -3.43
N SER A 10 -16.27 2.33 -3.87
CA SER A 10 -16.82 1.04 -4.29
C SER A 10 -17.02 0.09 -3.09
N GLU A 11 -17.89 -0.91 -3.25
CA GLU A 11 -18.09 -1.96 -2.25
C GLU A 11 -16.80 -2.72 -1.95
N GLN A 12 -15.94 -2.96 -2.96
CA GLN A 12 -14.62 -3.58 -2.76
C GLN A 12 -13.72 -2.71 -1.87
N SER A 13 -13.80 -1.38 -2.01
CA SER A 13 -13.08 -0.45 -1.13
C SER A 13 -13.61 -0.52 0.31
N ALA A 14 -14.93 -0.64 0.49
CA ALA A 14 -15.54 -0.82 1.80
C ALA A 14 -15.17 -2.18 2.44
N GLU A 15 -15.03 -3.23 1.65
CA GLU A 15 -14.57 -4.54 2.12
C GLU A 15 -13.09 -4.54 2.54
N THR A 16 -12.22 -3.92 1.74
CA THR A 16 -10.79 -3.82 2.09
C THR A 16 -10.52 -2.85 3.23
N PHE A 17 -11.45 -1.95 3.54
CA PHE A 17 -11.37 -1.07 4.71
C PHE A 17 -11.33 -1.85 6.03
N ASP A 18 -11.83 -3.09 6.06
CA ASP A 18 -11.70 -4.00 7.21
C ASP A 18 -10.24 -4.16 7.65
N PHE A 19 -9.33 -4.32 6.70
CA PHE A 19 -7.90 -4.39 6.99
C PHE A 19 -7.39 -3.09 7.64
N ALA A 20 -7.83 -1.91 7.15
CA ALA A 20 -7.44 -0.62 7.70
C ALA A 20 -7.92 -0.47 9.16
N VAL A 21 -9.15 -0.87 9.46
CA VAL A 21 -9.70 -0.86 10.82
C VAL A 21 -8.89 -1.78 11.75
N HIS A 22 -8.58 -3.00 11.33
CA HIS A 22 -7.81 -3.93 12.14
C HIS A 22 -6.39 -3.43 12.41
N LEU A 23 -5.73 -2.88 11.39
CA LEU A 23 -4.40 -2.31 11.55
C LEU A 23 -4.42 -1.06 12.44
N ALA A 24 -5.39 -0.16 12.24
CA ALA A 24 -5.55 1.04 13.07
C ALA A 24 -5.76 0.69 14.55
N LYS A 25 -6.56 -0.32 14.85
CA LYS A 25 -6.76 -0.81 16.24
C LYS A 25 -5.46 -1.31 16.85
N LYS A 26 -4.71 -2.14 16.13
CA LYS A 26 -3.44 -2.71 16.60
C LYS A 26 -2.37 -1.64 16.82
N LEU A 27 -2.30 -0.66 15.93
CA LEU A 27 -1.29 0.42 15.96
C LEU A 27 -1.73 1.64 16.77
N HIS A 28 -2.96 1.68 17.29
CA HIS A 28 -3.57 2.87 17.87
C HIS A 28 -3.48 4.08 16.93
N ALA A 29 -3.76 3.84 15.64
CA ALA A 29 -3.68 4.84 14.58
C ALA A 29 -5.03 5.48 14.30
N GLU A 30 -5.00 6.74 13.88
CA GLU A 30 -6.15 7.46 13.33
C GLU A 30 -6.31 7.11 11.85
N LEU A 31 -7.56 6.94 11.41
CA LEU A 31 -7.90 6.74 10.00
C LEU A 31 -8.36 8.06 9.39
N SER A 32 -7.93 8.34 8.16
CA SER A 32 -8.44 9.43 7.33
C SER A 32 -8.88 8.87 5.97
N LEU A 33 -10.04 9.28 5.49
CA LEU A 33 -10.60 8.90 4.18
C LEU A 33 -10.35 10.02 3.18
N LEU A 34 -9.94 9.66 1.97
CA LEU A 34 -9.81 10.59 0.86
C LEU A 34 -10.53 10.05 -0.37
N HIS A 35 -11.47 10.82 -0.91
CA HIS A 35 -12.01 10.56 -2.24
C HIS A 35 -11.48 11.62 -3.22
N VAL A 36 -10.90 11.14 -4.34
CA VAL A 36 -10.44 12.00 -5.43
C VAL A 36 -11.31 11.74 -6.66
N TYR A 37 -11.93 12.79 -7.19
CA TYR A 37 -12.73 12.70 -8.39
C TYR A 37 -12.10 13.50 -9.54
N PRO A 38 -12.26 13.05 -10.81
CA PRO A 38 -11.63 13.71 -11.95
C PRO A 38 -12.26 15.06 -12.26
N VAL A 39 -11.48 15.96 -12.83
CA VAL A 39 -12.01 17.20 -13.41
C VAL A 39 -13.00 16.85 -14.53
N PRO A 40 -14.22 17.38 -14.54
CA PRO A 40 -15.15 17.20 -15.65
C PRO A 40 -14.57 17.70 -16.97
N MET A 41 -14.34 16.79 -17.93
CA MET A 41 -13.59 17.11 -19.18
C MET A 41 -14.48 17.51 -20.36
N THR A 42 -15.79 17.51 -20.21
CA THR A 42 -16.72 17.79 -21.31
C THR A 42 -17.35 19.17 -21.17
N LEU A 43 -16.65 20.19 -21.64
CA LEU A 43 -17.32 21.44 -22.00
C LEU A 43 -17.87 21.27 -23.43
N PRO A 44 -19.21 21.39 -23.65
CA PRO A 44 -19.74 21.48 -24.99
C PRO A 44 -19.10 22.70 -25.70
N ALA A 45 -18.86 22.60 -27.00
CA ALA A 45 -18.43 23.74 -27.81
C ALA A 45 -19.56 24.78 -27.82
N MET A 46 -19.53 25.72 -26.90
CA MET A 46 -20.49 26.80 -26.72
C MET A 46 -19.77 28.14 -26.91
N ASP A 47 -20.57 29.21 -27.09
CA ASP A 47 -20.09 30.59 -27.17
C ASP A 47 -19.31 30.96 -25.89
N GLU A 48 -18.16 31.61 -25.99
CA GLU A 48 -17.21 31.88 -24.90
C GLU A 48 -17.86 32.53 -23.65
N SER A 49 -18.90 33.34 -23.84
CA SER A 49 -19.61 34.00 -22.71
C SER A 49 -20.51 33.10 -21.90
N ARG A 50 -20.94 31.93 -22.43
CA ARG A 50 -21.79 30.96 -21.76
C ARG A 50 -21.01 29.75 -21.20
N THR A 51 -19.79 29.57 -21.68
CA THR A 51 -18.94 28.45 -21.31
C THR A 51 -18.48 28.53 -19.86
N ALA A 52 -18.23 29.72 -19.33
CA ALA A 52 -17.77 29.91 -17.95
C ALA A 52 -18.86 29.55 -16.92
N ASP A 53 -20.08 30.08 -17.09
CA ASP A 53 -21.18 29.84 -16.15
C ASP A 53 -21.60 28.37 -16.14
N VAL A 54 -21.63 27.71 -17.31
CA VAL A 54 -21.93 26.28 -17.44
C VAL A 54 -20.82 25.41 -16.84
N ALA A 55 -19.57 25.82 -17.01
CA ALA A 55 -18.44 25.11 -16.40
C ALA A 55 -18.49 25.17 -14.87
N ASP A 56 -18.77 26.35 -14.30
CA ASP A 56 -18.88 26.53 -12.85
C ASP A 56 -20.06 25.73 -12.28
N GLU A 57 -21.20 25.72 -12.97
CA GLU A 57 -22.36 24.89 -12.57
C GLU A 57 -22.04 23.41 -12.62
N MET A 58 -21.33 22.93 -13.66
CA MET A 58 -20.89 21.54 -13.77
C MET A 58 -19.91 21.15 -12.66
N LEU A 59 -18.98 22.03 -12.31
CA LEU A 59 -18.03 21.81 -11.23
C LEU A 59 -18.72 21.73 -9.88
N GLN A 60 -19.65 22.66 -9.59
CA GLN A 60 -20.44 22.66 -8.36
C GLN A 60 -21.30 21.39 -8.24
N ASN A 61 -22.01 21.02 -9.32
CA ASN A 61 -22.81 19.80 -9.32
C ASN A 61 -21.97 18.53 -9.12
N ALA A 62 -20.80 18.47 -9.75
CA ALA A 62 -19.87 17.35 -9.55
C ALA A 62 -19.36 17.29 -8.11
N GLN A 63 -19.05 18.42 -7.50
CA GLN A 63 -18.62 18.50 -6.11
C GLN A 63 -19.71 18.00 -5.17
N ILE A 64 -20.93 18.56 -5.26
CA ILE A 64 -22.07 18.16 -4.42
C ILE A 64 -22.34 16.67 -4.55
N ALA A 65 -22.41 16.14 -5.77
CA ALA A 65 -22.66 14.72 -5.99
C ALA A 65 -21.56 13.80 -5.37
N ASN A 66 -20.30 14.23 -5.38
CA ASN A 66 -19.22 13.45 -4.76
C ASN A 66 -19.17 13.63 -3.24
N GLU A 67 -19.58 14.78 -2.68
CA GLU A 67 -19.75 14.98 -1.24
C GLU A 67 -20.84 14.04 -0.69
N GLU A 68 -22.01 13.99 -1.33
CA GLU A 68 -23.11 13.08 -0.95
C GLU A 68 -22.68 11.60 -1.00
N ARG A 69 -21.95 11.20 -2.04
CA ARG A 69 -21.41 9.83 -2.17
C ARG A 69 -20.39 9.48 -1.11
N LEU A 70 -19.50 10.43 -0.77
CA LEU A 70 -18.48 10.22 0.27
C LEU A 70 -19.14 10.11 1.65
N GLU A 71 -20.15 10.95 1.93
CA GLU A 71 -20.91 10.89 3.17
C GLU A 71 -21.68 9.57 3.29
N ALA A 72 -22.36 9.13 2.22
CA ALA A 72 -23.04 7.84 2.19
C ALA A 72 -22.06 6.68 2.44
N PHE A 73 -20.88 6.72 1.84
CA PHE A 73 -19.81 5.73 2.06
C PHE A 73 -19.32 5.75 3.52
N LYS A 74 -19.09 6.93 4.09
CA LYS A 74 -18.73 7.06 5.52
C LYS A 74 -19.81 6.45 6.43
N ASN A 75 -21.08 6.75 6.16
CA ASN A 75 -22.19 6.22 6.96
C ASN A 75 -22.25 4.69 6.89
N GLN A 76 -22.01 4.09 5.71
CA GLN A 76 -21.89 2.64 5.53
C GLN A 76 -20.75 2.05 6.38
N LEU A 77 -19.59 2.71 6.43
CA LEU A 77 -18.47 2.27 7.25
C LEU A 77 -18.76 2.42 8.75
N VAL A 78 -19.40 3.51 9.16
CA VAL A 78 -19.81 3.72 10.56
C VAL A 78 -20.78 2.61 10.98
N GLU A 79 -21.82 2.33 10.19
CA GLU A 79 -22.76 1.24 10.48
C GLU A 79 -22.05 -0.11 10.64
N ARG A 80 -21.07 -0.41 9.77
CA ARG A 80 -20.35 -1.68 9.77
C ARG A 80 -19.37 -1.83 10.94
N TYR A 81 -18.68 -0.74 11.34
CA TYR A 81 -17.54 -0.82 12.25
C TYR A 81 -17.70 -0.12 13.60
N GLN A 82 -18.76 0.67 13.83
CA GLN A 82 -18.93 1.46 15.06
C GLN A 82 -18.83 0.63 16.33
N SER A 83 -19.36 -0.59 16.35
CA SER A 83 -19.29 -1.48 17.52
C SER A 83 -17.89 -2.00 17.79
N SER A 84 -17.07 -2.24 16.75
CA SER A 84 -15.71 -2.80 16.87
C SER A 84 -14.61 -1.76 16.88
N TYR A 85 -14.87 -0.57 16.32
CA TYR A 85 -13.96 0.57 16.21
C TYR A 85 -14.75 1.89 16.35
N PRO A 86 -15.08 2.32 17.57
CA PRO A 86 -15.89 3.53 17.79
C PRO A 86 -15.31 4.81 17.21
N ALA A 87 -13.97 4.90 17.09
CA ALA A 87 -13.27 6.02 16.47
C ALA A 87 -13.64 6.26 15.00
N ILE A 88 -14.30 5.27 14.32
CA ILE A 88 -14.74 5.41 12.93
C ILE A 88 -15.66 6.63 12.74
N SER A 89 -16.49 6.97 13.71
CA SER A 89 -17.40 8.12 13.64
C SER A 89 -16.65 9.45 13.55
N ALA A 90 -15.45 9.53 14.13
CA ALA A 90 -14.59 10.72 14.10
C ALA A 90 -13.61 10.71 12.91
N THR A 91 -13.65 9.70 12.02
CA THR A 91 -12.78 9.63 10.86
C THR A 91 -12.98 10.83 9.95
N GLU A 92 -11.89 11.56 9.71
CA GLU A 92 -11.90 12.68 8.77
C GLU A 92 -12.11 12.18 7.34
N CYS A 93 -12.96 12.90 6.58
CA CYS A 93 -13.23 12.63 5.19
C CYS A 93 -12.88 13.85 4.36
N GLN A 94 -12.02 13.67 3.38
CA GLN A 94 -11.62 14.73 2.46
C GLN A 94 -12.07 14.39 1.05
N LEU A 95 -12.56 15.40 0.35
CA LEU A 95 -12.91 15.36 -1.06
C LEU A 95 -11.94 16.25 -1.84
N ARG A 96 -11.37 15.73 -2.91
CA ARG A 96 -10.45 16.50 -3.77
C ARG A 96 -10.76 16.24 -5.24
N MET A 97 -10.57 17.26 -6.05
CA MET A 97 -10.67 17.18 -7.51
C MET A 97 -9.28 17.17 -8.12
N GLY A 98 -8.99 16.22 -9.00
CA GLY A 98 -7.69 16.16 -9.67
C GLY A 98 -7.26 14.77 -10.11
N PHE A 99 -5.95 14.59 -10.22
CA PHE A 99 -5.34 13.29 -10.52
C PHE A 99 -5.09 12.53 -9.22
N VAL A 100 -5.58 11.29 -9.16
CA VAL A 100 -5.59 10.50 -7.93
C VAL A 100 -4.21 10.40 -7.27
N GLY A 101 -3.17 10.04 -8.04
CA GLY A 101 -1.83 9.88 -7.48
C GLY A 101 -1.21 11.18 -6.94
N GLU A 102 -1.56 12.33 -7.51
CA GLU A 102 -1.08 13.64 -7.07
C GLU A 102 -1.79 14.09 -5.79
N GLU A 103 -3.12 14.01 -5.81
CA GLU A 103 -3.94 14.43 -4.68
C GLU A 103 -3.74 13.56 -3.45
N VAL A 104 -3.55 12.24 -3.64
CA VAL A 104 -3.24 11.32 -2.55
C VAL A 104 -1.87 11.63 -1.94
N ALA A 105 -0.82 11.81 -2.77
CA ALA A 105 0.52 12.12 -2.27
C ALA A 105 0.54 13.45 -1.50
N ARG A 106 -0.08 14.51 -2.07
CA ARG A 106 -0.18 15.82 -1.43
C ARG A 106 -0.92 15.75 -0.09
N HIS A 107 -2.06 15.06 -0.06
CA HIS A 107 -2.82 14.94 1.19
C HIS A 107 -2.10 14.08 2.24
N ALA A 108 -1.40 13.02 1.83
CA ALA A 108 -0.59 12.22 2.73
C ALA A 108 0.51 13.05 3.41
N GLU A 109 1.16 13.95 2.66
CA GLU A 109 2.15 14.89 3.18
C GLU A 109 1.52 15.91 4.14
N GLU A 110 0.41 16.55 3.74
CA GLU A 110 -0.30 17.54 4.56
C GLU A 110 -0.70 17.01 5.93
N ILE A 111 -1.21 15.78 5.99
CA ILE A 111 -1.61 15.15 7.26
C ILE A 111 -0.48 14.39 7.95
N GLN A 112 0.72 14.37 7.36
CA GLN A 112 1.86 13.58 7.83
C GLN A 112 1.47 12.09 8.04
N ALA A 113 0.90 11.47 7.02
CA ALA A 113 0.48 10.09 7.08
C ALA A 113 1.68 9.15 7.30
N ASP A 114 1.58 8.25 8.26
CA ASP A 114 2.55 7.18 8.47
C ASP A 114 2.44 6.10 7.38
N PHE A 115 1.22 5.88 6.85
CA PHE A 115 0.93 4.94 5.77
C PHE A 115 -0.18 5.48 4.86
N VAL A 116 -0.06 5.21 3.57
CA VAL A 116 -1.18 5.23 2.63
C VAL A 116 -1.63 3.79 2.38
N MET A 117 -2.92 3.51 2.50
CA MET A 117 -3.45 2.16 2.34
C MET A 117 -4.49 2.11 1.23
N ILE A 118 -4.27 1.30 0.20
CA ILE A 118 -5.08 1.29 -1.02
C ILE A 118 -5.52 -0.11 -1.43
N THR A 119 -6.71 -0.19 -2.04
CA THR A 119 -7.20 -1.42 -2.66
C THR A 119 -6.50 -1.65 -4.01
N ALA A 120 -5.88 -2.81 -4.19
CA ALA A 120 -5.24 -3.20 -5.45
C ALA A 120 -6.10 -4.21 -6.22
N ARG A 121 -6.50 -3.85 -7.45
CA ARG A 121 -7.25 -4.72 -8.35
C ARG A 121 -6.32 -5.67 -9.09
N ARG A 122 -6.67 -6.95 -9.09
CA ARG A 122 -6.01 -7.92 -9.97
C ARG A 122 -6.50 -7.70 -11.40
N SER A 123 -5.59 -7.43 -12.31
CA SER A 123 -5.92 -7.38 -13.73
C SER A 123 -5.83 -8.78 -14.35
N SER A 124 -6.89 -9.25 -15.02
CA SER A 124 -6.91 -10.52 -15.75
C SER A 124 -6.71 -10.30 -17.25
N GLY A 125 -5.95 -11.19 -17.90
CA GLY A 125 -5.76 -11.20 -19.36
C GLY A 125 -4.71 -10.22 -19.90
N LEU A 126 -4.82 -9.86 -21.20
CA LEU A 126 -3.93 -8.92 -21.89
C LEU A 126 -3.86 -7.51 -21.24
N LYS A 127 -4.85 -7.17 -20.42
CA LYS A 127 -4.86 -5.93 -19.59
C LYS A 127 -4.00 -6.03 -18.32
N ARG A 128 -3.27 -7.13 -18.12
CA ARG A 128 -2.35 -7.33 -16.97
C ARG A 128 -1.34 -6.18 -16.78
N PHE A 129 -0.95 -5.55 -17.89
CA PHE A 129 0.01 -4.43 -17.87
C PHE A 129 -0.62 -3.07 -17.56
N LEU A 130 -1.96 -2.97 -17.53
CA LEU A 130 -2.70 -1.75 -17.27
C LEU A 130 -3.34 -1.71 -15.87
N GLY A 131 -2.89 -2.60 -14.97
CA GLY A 131 -3.40 -2.66 -13.61
C GLY A 131 -3.25 -1.31 -12.91
N GLY A 132 -4.37 -0.62 -12.75
CA GLY A 132 -4.60 0.59 -11.98
C GLY A 132 -3.55 1.69 -12.16
N SER A 133 -3.74 2.58 -13.14
CA SER A 133 -2.94 3.80 -13.28
C SER A 133 -2.83 4.55 -11.94
N ASP A 134 -3.89 4.53 -11.14
CA ASP A 134 -3.99 5.22 -9.86
C ASP A 134 -3.12 4.56 -8.79
N VAL A 135 -3.19 3.22 -8.62
CA VAL A 135 -2.35 2.48 -7.67
C VAL A 135 -0.87 2.69 -7.97
N SER A 136 -0.48 2.53 -9.24
CA SER A 136 0.90 2.76 -9.69
C SER A 136 1.34 4.22 -9.49
N SER A 137 0.43 5.17 -9.72
CA SER A 137 0.72 6.60 -9.53
C SER A 137 0.88 6.94 -8.05
N ILE A 138 0.03 6.40 -7.15
CA ILE A 138 0.15 6.57 -5.71
C ILE A 138 1.49 6.02 -5.22
N ILE A 139 1.82 4.75 -5.55
CA ILE A 139 3.10 4.12 -5.16
C ILE A 139 4.30 4.93 -5.66
N ARG A 140 4.18 5.59 -6.80
CA ARG A 140 5.27 6.39 -7.36
C ARG A 140 5.43 7.74 -6.67
N LYS A 141 4.33 8.38 -6.27
CA LYS A 141 4.30 9.78 -5.84
C LYS A 141 4.31 9.97 -4.32
N CYS A 142 3.80 9.00 -3.56
CA CYS A 142 3.87 9.06 -2.10
C CYS A 142 5.31 8.88 -1.62
N GLU A 143 5.70 9.67 -0.64
CA GLU A 143 6.97 9.51 0.08
C GLU A 143 6.82 8.59 1.29
N CYS A 144 5.65 8.57 1.91
CA CYS A 144 5.36 7.63 2.99
C CYS A 144 5.11 6.21 2.44
N PRO A 145 5.31 5.17 3.26
CA PRO A 145 5.06 3.79 2.88
C PRO A 145 3.61 3.55 2.41
N VAL A 146 3.46 2.72 1.36
CA VAL A 146 2.16 2.39 0.78
C VAL A 146 1.84 0.92 1.04
N ILE A 147 0.67 0.65 1.62
CA ILE A 147 0.13 -0.71 1.77
C ILE A 147 -0.91 -0.96 0.67
N THR A 148 -0.67 -1.96 -0.16
CA THR A 148 -1.64 -2.42 -1.15
C THR A 148 -2.39 -3.64 -0.62
N ILE A 149 -3.71 -3.63 -0.70
CA ILE A 149 -4.58 -4.71 -0.23
C ILE A 149 -5.29 -5.31 -1.43
N PRO A 150 -5.13 -6.61 -1.73
CA PRO A 150 -5.87 -7.26 -2.80
C PRO A 150 -7.38 -7.22 -2.54
N GLU A 151 -8.20 -6.95 -3.59
CA GLU A 151 -9.67 -6.82 -3.46
C GLU A 151 -10.36 -7.97 -2.73
N GLN A 152 -9.87 -9.20 -2.92
CA GLN A 152 -10.48 -10.39 -2.32
C GLN A 152 -9.83 -10.79 -1.00
N TYR A 153 -8.87 -10.00 -0.50
CA TYR A 153 -8.22 -10.30 0.76
C TYR A 153 -9.21 -10.07 1.91
N ARG A 154 -9.26 -11.04 2.81
CA ARG A 154 -9.98 -10.92 4.09
C ARG A 154 -8.95 -10.94 5.20
N PHE A 155 -9.01 -9.93 6.06
CA PHE A 155 -8.13 -9.88 7.22
C PHE A 155 -8.39 -11.09 8.12
N HIS A 156 -7.36 -11.80 8.51
CA HIS A 156 -7.44 -12.90 9.47
C HIS A 156 -6.48 -12.69 10.63
N ASN A 157 -5.21 -12.49 10.36
CA ASN A 157 -4.18 -12.19 11.36
C ASN A 157 -2.98 -11.52 10.70
N MET A 158 -2.03 -11.05 11.49
CA MET A 158 -0.76 -10.51 11.01
C MET A 158 0.35 -10.99 11.95
N ASP A 159 0.69 -12.27 11.84
CA ASP A 159 1.68 -12.92 12.69
C ASP A 159 3.06 -12.98 12.03
N LYS A 160 3.10 -12.97 10.69
CA LYS A 160 4.33 -13.11 9.92
C LYS A 160 4.41 -12.04 8.83
N ILE A 161 5.41 -11.18 8.97
CA ILE A 161 5.75 -10.14 8.00
C ILE A 161 7.03 -10.58 7.29
N ALA A 162 6.98 -10.80 5.98
CA ALA A 162 8.16 -11.15 5.19
C ALA A 162 8.75 -9.92 4.53
N TYR A 163 10.06 -9.76 4.61
CA TYR A 163 10.81 -8.72 3.93
C TYR A 163 11.75 -9.33 2.89
N ALA A 164 11.50 -9.04 1.61
CA ALA A 164 12.38 -9.40 0.52
C ALA A 164 13.53 -8.39 0.44
N THR A 165 14.73 -8.80 0.85
CA THR A 165 15.92 -7.94 0.93
C THR A 165 16.88 -8.20 -0.22
N ASP A 166 17.50 -7.14 -0.75
CA ASP A 166 18.62 -7.23 -1.71
C ASP A 166 19.98 -7.22 -0.99
N LEU A 167 20.00 -7.24 0.35
CA LEU A 167 21.20 -7.19 1.19
C LEU A 167 22.00 -5.88 1.00
N THR A 168 21.30 -4.77 0.84
CA THR A 168 21.90 -3.44 0.70
C THR A 168 21.92 -2.68 2.02
N PHE A 169 22.68 -1.60 2.08
CA PHE A 169 22.74 -0.76 3.29
C PHE A 169 21.38 -0.12 3.63
N SER A 170 20.57 0.18 2.63
CA SER A 170 19.22 0.76 2.79
C SER A 170 18.26 -0.17 3.53
N ASP A 171 18.51 -1.49 3.52
CA ASP A 171 17.71 -2.47 4.22
C ASP A 171 17.71 -2.29 5.75
N ASN A 172 18.81 -1.76 6.31
CA ASN A 172 18.91 -1.57 7.75
C ASN A 172 17.84 -0.64 8.31
N GLU A 173 17.52 0.45 7.60
CA GLU A 173 16.45 1.36 8.02
C GLU A 173 15.09 0.69 7.94
N VAL A 174 14.84 -0.06 6.87
CA VAL A 174 13.58 -0.80 6.69
C VAL A 174 13.41 -1.85 7.79
N ILE A 175 14.45 -2.62 8.09
CA ILE A 175 14.40 -3.65 9.14
C ILE A 175 14.16 -3.02 10.51
N ALA A 176 14.83 -1.91 10.84
CA ALA A 176 14.59 -1.20 12.09
C ALA A 176 13.11 -0.77 12.23
N ARG A 177 12.52 -0.24 11.16
CA ARG A 177 11.10 0.12 11.12
C ARG A 177 10.19 -1.11 11.23
N LEU A 178 10.56 -2.22 10.59
CA LEU A 178 9.81 -3.47 10.64
C LEU A 178 9.85 -4.13 12.02
N LEU A 179 10.96 -4.08 12.72
CA LEU A 179 11.07 -4.58 14.10
C LEU A 179 10.12 -3.80 15.03
N LEU A 180 10.07 -2.46 14.90
CA LEU A 180 9.13 -1.63 15.66
C LEU A 180 7.67 -1.94 15.29
N LEU A 181 7.38 -2.18 14.02
CA LEU A 181 6.04 -2.55 13.55
C LEU A 181 5.66 -3.94 14.05
N GLY A 182 6.58 -4.91 13.94
CA GLY A 182 6.40 -6.28 14.42
C GLY A 182 6.13 -6.34 15.93
N ASP A 183 6.85 -5.55 16.73
CA ASP A 183 6.62 -5.46 18.17
C ASP A 183 5.19 -4.99 18.49
N LYS A 184 4.73 -3.92 17.82
CA LYS A 184 3.36 -3.40 17.99
C LYS A 184 2.28 -4.38 17.56
N LEU A 185 2.53 -5.14 16.50
CA LEU A 185 1.57 -6.10 15.94
C LEU A 185 1.62 -7.46 16.63
N GLY A 186 2.70 -7.77 17.35
CA GLY A 186 3.00 -9.11 17.84
C GLY A 186 3.43 -10.05 16.70
N ALA A 187 4.02 -9.53 15.63
CA ALA A 187 4.38 -10.25 14.41
C ALA A 187 5.88 -10.56 14.35
N MET A 188 6.23 -11.73 13.83
CA MET A 188 7.61 -12.13 13.53
C MET A 188 8.02 -11.55 12.17
N ILE A 189 9.22 -10.98 12.10
CA ILE A 189 9.81 -10.51 10.84
C ILE A 189 10.61 -11.67 10.23
N LYS A 190 10.31 -11.99 8.97
CA LYS A 190 11.02 -12.99 8.19
C LYS A 190 11.73 -12.30 7.03
N CYS A 191 13.01 -11.96 7.22
CA CYS A 191 13.83 -11.48 6.12
C CYS A 191 14.25 -12.64 5.24
N PHE A 192 14.20 -12.46 3.93
CA PHE A 192 14.70 -13.46 3.00
C PHE A 192 15.31 -12.82 1.78
N HIS A 193 16.30 -13.47 1.22
CA HIS A 193 16.99 -13.07 -0.01
C HIS A 193 16.80 -14.17 -1.06
N VAL A 194 16.41 -13.77 -2.27
CA VAL A 194 16.32 -14.69 -3.43
C VAL A 194 17.62 -14.55 -4.22
N HIS A 195 18.35 -15.65 -4.38
CA HIS A 195 19.63 -15.67 -5.06
C HIS A 195 19.65 -16.70 -6.19
N ASP A 196 20.49 -16.49 -7.20
CA ASP A 196 20.90 -17.52 -8.13
C ASP A 196 22.20 -18.17 -7.63
N SER A 197 22.40 -19.42 -7.85
CA SER A 197 23.39 -20.37 -7.29
C SER A 197 24.87 -19.90 -7.11
N ASN A 198 25.19 -18.60 -7.08
CA ASN A 198 26.56 -18.06 -6.99
C ASN A 198 26.89 -17.56 -5.56
N LEU A 199 26.97 -18.49 -4.62
CA LEU A 199 26.92 -18.29 -3.16
C LEU A 199 28.15 -17.68 -2.47
N ASP A 200 29.33 -17.60 -3.11
CA ASP A 200 30.56 -17.34 -2.34
C ASP A 200 30.70 -15.90 -1.81
N VAL A 201 30.20 -14.90 -2.53
CA VAL A 201 30.22 -13.50 -2.07
C VAL A 201 29.03 -13.18 -1.16
N GLU A 202 27.87 -13.74 -1.46
CA GLU A 202 26.65 -13.53 -0.71
C GLU A 202 26.72 -14.10 0.71
N ASN A 203 27.40 -15.24 0.90
CA ASN A 203 27.55 -15.86 2.22
C ASN A 203 28.23 -14.95 3.26
N ALA A 204 29.21 -14.13 2.86
CA ALA A 204 29.88 -13.20 3.78
C ALA A 204 28.91 -12.06 4.19
N ILE A 205 28.20 -11.46 3.23
CA ILE A 205 27.22 -10.37 3.48
C ILE A 205 26.08 -10.87 4.37
N ILE A 206 25.57 -12.06 4.09
CA ILE A 206 24.51 -12.69 4.88
C ILE A 206 24.97 -12.95 6.31
N LYS A 207 26.20 -13.44 6.47
CA LYS A 207 26.75 -13.71 7.80
C LYS A 207 26.88 -12.42 8.63
N ASP A 208 27.36 -11.35 8.02
CA ASP A 208 27.49 -10.05 8.68
C ASP A 208 26.09 -9.48 9.02
N PHE A 209 25.13 -9.68 8.14
CA PHE A 209 23.73 -9.27 8.35
C PHE A 209 23.08 -10.02 9.50
N ILE A 210 23.24 -11.36 9.56
CA ILE A 210 22.74 -12.19 10.68
C ILE A 210 23.41 -11.79 11.99
N GLU A 211 24.72 -11.51 11.98
CA GLU A 211 25.46 -11.08 13.16
C GLU A 211 24.95 -9.74 13.71
N GLN A 212 24.65 -8.80 12.81
CA GLN A 212 24.09 -7.48 13.17
C GLN A 212 22.78 -7.58 13.93
N TYR A 213 21.91 -8.55 13.59
CA TYR A 213 20.57 -8.72 14.19
C TYR A 213 20.49 -9.94 15.13
N ARG A 214 21.64 -10.35 15.70
CA ARG A 214 21.71 -11.55 16.55
C ARG A 214 20.78 -11.46 17.77
N ASP A 215 20.68 -10.33 18.43
CA ASP A 215 19.89 -10.15 19.64
C ASP A 215 18.39 -10.23 19.33
N GLU A 216 17.95 -9.65 18.22
CA GLU A 216 16.57 -9.72 17.73
C GLU A 216 16.22 -11.14 17.28
N ALA A 217 17.17 -11.83 16.64
CA ALA A 217 17.01 -13.23 16.23
C ALA A 217 16.89 -14.16 17.47
N ASN A 218 17.68 -13.92 18.50
CA ASN A 218 17.60 -14.68 19.76
C ASN A 218 16.25 -14.51 20.47
N ARG A 219 15.62 -13.33 20.35
CA ARG A 219 14.26 -13.06 20.84
C ARG A 219 13.17 -13.59 19.92
N ARG A 220 13.51 -14.22 18.79
CA ARG A 220 12.60 -14.64 17.74
C ARG A 220 11.80 -13.50 17.09
N ALA A 221 12.31 -12.29 17.17
CA ALA A 221 11.68 -11.12 16.52
C ALA A 221 11.95 -11.10 15.02
N ILE A 222 13.10 -11.66 14.58
CA ILE A 222 13.51 -11.71 13.17
C ILE A 222 14.14 -13.08 12.83
N THR A 223 13.95 -13.53 11.58
CA THR A 223 14.69 -14.65 10.98
C THR A 223 15.25 -14.26 9.62
N PHE A 224 16.27 -14.98 9.17
CA PHE A 224 16.88 -14.79 7.85
C PHE A 224 16.87 -16.11 7.10
N ASP A 225 16.31 -16.08 5.88
CA ASP A 225 16.19 -17.24 5.01
C ASP A 225 16.80 -16.93 3.64
N LEU A 226 17.42 -17.94 3.01
CA LEU A 226 17.88 -17.90 1.63
C LEU A 226 16.94 -18.71 0.77
N VAL A 227 16.60 -18.17 -0.39
CA VAL A 227 15.73 -18.81 -1.38
C VAL A 227 16.51 -18.97 -2.68
N ASP A 228 16.83 -20.22 -3.02
CA ASP A 228 17.48 -20.53 -4.29
C ASP A 228 16.45 -20.52 -5.42
N ASN A 229 16.52 -19.50 -6.28
CA ASN A 229 15.69 -19.39 -7.46
C ASN A 229 16.31 -18.43 -8.49
N ILE A 230 16.40 -18.84 -9.75
CA ILE A 230 16.91 -18.01 -10.84
C ILE A 230 15.99 -16.82 -11.12
N ASN A 231 14.69 -16.95 -10.85
CA ASN A 231 13.69 -15.91 -11.05
C ASN A 231 13.29 -15.34 -9.69
N ILE A 232 13.61 -14.08 -9.44
CA ILE A 232 13.33 -13.40 -8.16
C ILE A 232 11.82 -13.42 -7.84
N HIS A 233 10.95 -13.17 -8.84
CA HIS A 233 9.51 -13.17 -8.63
C HIS A 233 8.99 -14.55 -8.20
N ASP A 234 9.44 -15.61 -8.87
CA ASP A 234 9.05 -16.99 -8.55
C ASP A 234 9.57 -17.40 -7.16
N GLY A 235 10.77 -16.94 -6.80
CA GLY A 235 11.36 -17.13 -5.49
C GLY A 235 10.55 -16.45 -4.38
N ILE A 236 10.11 -15.22 -4.60
CA ILE A 236 9.26 -14.49 -3.65
C ILE A 236 7.89 -15.18 -3.51
N ASP A 237 7.23 -15.53 -4.62
CA ASP A 237 5.92 -16.22 -4.60
C ASP A 237 6.03 -17.58 -3.90
N TYR A 238 7.10 -18.33 -4.16
CA TYR A 238 7.39 -19.59 -3.47
C TYR A 238 7.54 -19.39 -1.96
N TYR A 239 8.34 -18.39 -1.53
CA TYR A 239 8.58 -18.12 -0.13
C TYR A 239 7.30 -17.71 0.61
N VAL A 240 6.55 -16.78 0.03
CA VAL A 240 5.26 -16.30 0.58
C VAL A 240 4.29 -17.45 0.82
N LYS A 241 4.12 -18.31 -0.17
CA LYS A 241 3.19 -19.45 -0.10
C LYS A 241 3.61 -20.51 0.92
N ASN A 242 4.90 -20.84 0.99
CA ASN A 242 5.38 -21.94 1.85
C ASN A 242 5.56 -21.52 3.31
N ASN A 243 5.66 -20.23 3.61
CA ASN A 243 5.83 -19.72 4.97
C ASN A 243 4.56 -19.16 5.61
N ASN A 244 3.41 -19.17 4.90
CA ASN A 244 2.15 -18.56 5.35
C ASN A 244 2.36 -17.11 5.79
N ILE A 245 2.84 -16.29 4.85
CA ILE A 245 3.11 -14.88 5.07
C ILE A 245 1.82 -14.07 5.02
N ASP A 246 1.63 -13.17 5.98
CA ASP A 246 0.45 -12.32 6.11
C ASP A 246 0.64 -10.95 5.44
N LEU A 247 1.88 -10.45 5.41
CA LEU A 247 2.27 -9.19 4.79
C LEU A 247 3.63 -9.35 4.12
N LEU A 248 3.71 -9.05 2.82
CA LEU A 248 4.98 -8.97 2.10
C LEU A 248 5.48 -7.53 2.12
N VAL A 249 6.75 -7.33 2.43
CA VAL A 249 7.42 -6.02 2.43
C VAL A 249 8.49 -5.98 1.37
N VAL A 250 8.56 -4.88 0.65
CA VAL A 250 9.59 -4.60 -0.35
C VAL A 250 10.11 -3.17 -0.21
N LEU A 251 11.38 -2.95 -0.52
CA LEU A 251 11.98 -1.64 -0.64
C LEU A 251 12.06 -1.24 -2.11
N LYS A 252 11.48 -0.11 -2.45
CA LYS A 252 11.56 0.49 -3.78
C LYS A 252 12.76 1.41 -3.84
N GLN A 253 13.79 1.01 -4.56
CA GLN A 253 15.02 1.78 -4.73
C GLN A 253 14.90 2.88 -5.79
N LYS A 254 15.51 4.05 -5.54
CA LYS A 254 15.53 5.19 -6.48
C LYS A 254 16.26 4.90 -7.78
N LYS A 255 17.33 4.10 -7.73
CA LYS A 255 18.24 3.85 -8.86
C LYS A 255 17.58 3.10 -10.03
N TYR A 256 16.55 2.31 -9.75
CA TYR A 256 15.80 1.50 -10.73
C TYR A 256 14.44 2.10 -11.10
N TRP A 257 14.28 3.41 -10.88
CA TRP A 257 13.02 4.13 -11.02
C TRP A 257 12.39 4.05 -12.43
N LEU A 258 13.20 4.09 -13.50
CA LEU A 258 12.70 4.07 -14.89
C LEU A 258 12.35 2.66 -15.38
N ASP A 259 13.11 1.63 -14.95
CA ASP A 259 12.92 0.25 -15.39
C ASP A 259 11.84 -0.49 -14.58
N ILE A 260 11.55 -0.01 -13.37
CA ILE A 260 10.67 -0.67 -12.40
C ILE A 260 9.18 -0.59 -12.78
N PHE A 261 8.73 0.41 -13.54
CA PHE A 261 7.32 0.56 -13.90
C PHE A 261 6.89 -0.05 -15.25
N GLU A 262 7.80 -0.40 -16.13
CA GLU A 262 7.46 -1.07 -17.42
C GLU A 262 7.68 -2.59 -17.42
N GLY A 263 8.28 -3.16 -16.40
CA GLY A 263 8.53 -4.60 -16.27
C GLY A 263 8.89 -5.08 -14.88
N SER A 264 8.73 -4.24 -13.84
CA SER A 264 9.33 -4.47 -12.54
C SER A 264 8.67 -5.55 -11.71
N ILE A 265 9.49 -6.18 -10.89
CA ILE A 265 9.13 -7.15 -9.86
C ILE A 265 8.05 -6.56 -8.93
N THR A 266 8.21 -5.33 -8.45
CA THR A 266 7.25 -4.67 -7.56
C THR A 266 5.86 -4.54 -8.20
N LYS A 267 5.77 -4.14 -9.48
CA LYS A 267 4.49 -4.04 -10.18
C LYS A 267 3.83 -5.41 -10.37
N GLN A 268 4.62 -6.43 -10.72
CA GLN A 268 4.12 -7.78 -10.85
C GLN A 268 3.61 -8.31 -9.51
N LEU A 269 4.36 -8.12 -8.43
CA LEU A 269 3.98 -8.51 -7.08
C LEU A 269 2.67 -7.84 -6.63
N VAL A 270 2.56 -6.51 -6.75
CA VAL A 270 1.35 -5.75 -6.33
C VAL A 270 0.07 -6.28 -6.98
N PHE A 271 0.15 -6.71 -8.25
CA PHE A 271 -1.05 -7.14 -8.98
C PHE A 271 -1.22 -8.67 -9.07
N GLN A 272 -0.26 -9.45 -8.61
CA GLN A 272 -0.33 -10.92 -8.66
C GLN A 272 -0.44 -11.56 -7.29
N GLU A 273 0.14 -10.96 -6.25
CA GLU A 273 0.08 -11.52 -4.90
C GLU A 273 -1.35 -11.54 -4.34
N LYS A 274 -1.59 -12.52 -3.51
CA LYS A 274 -2.89 -12.73 -2.84
C LYS A 274 -2.93 -12.16 -1.44
N ILE A 275 -1.79 -11.64 -0.97
CA ILE A 275 -1.62 -11.05 0.37
C ILE A 275 -1.34 -9.56 0.25
N PRO A 276 -1.59 -8.78 1.31
CA PRO A 276 -1.19 -7.38 1.38
C PRO A 276 0.30 -7.19 1.19
N MET A 277 0.68 -6.05 0.62
CA MET A 277 2.06 -5.70 0.40
C MET A 277 2.37 -4.30 0.91
N LEU A 278 3.41 -4.16 1.72
CA LEU A 278 3.93 -2.88 2.22
C LEU A 278 5.16 -2.49 1.39
N ILE A 279 5.10 -1.32 0.79
CA ILE A 279 6.14 -0.78 -0.08
C ILE A 279 6.78 0.40 0.62
N TYR A 280 8.04 0.25 1.01
CA TYR A 280 8.88 1.35 1.46
C TYR A 280 9.53 2.05 0.26
N HIS A 281 9.87 3.32 0.45
CA HIS A 281 10.62 4.14 -0.52
C HIS A 281 11.98 4.49 0.07
N GLU A 282 13.05 4.44 -0.76
CA GLU A 282 14.40 4.84 -0.40
C GLU A 282 14.53 6.37 -0.29
#